data_1e59ed6e402294dd360cf013db2a6b0b
#
_entry.id   1e59ed6e402294dd360cf013db2a6b0b
#
_cell.length_a   1.000
_cell.length_b   1.000
_cell.length_c   1.000
_cell.angle_alpha   90.00
_cell.angle_beta   90.00
_cell.angle_gamma   90.00
#
_symmetry.space_group_name_H-M   'P 1'
#
loop_
_entity.id
_entity.type
_entity.pdbx_description
1 polymer ?
#
loop_
_entity_poly.entity_id
_entity_poly.type
_entity_poly.pdbx_seq_one_letter_code
_entity_poly.pdbx_strand_id
1 'polypeptide(L)'
;MKKAVVKKVAAKKVAVKRAAKPPVEIPVAKPMWQEVVAAAEEKQAQNIRVLDLRDITTFTDYFIICNGTNLRQNQAISNEVESRLKKLGERPNSIEGYDNGEWILLDYGDYVVHIFTEKSRAYYDLERLWRDGKTVTL
;
A
#
# COMPACT_ATOMS: atom_id res chain seq x y z
N MET A 1 -2.04 17.23 -1.67
CA MET A 1 -0.58 17.39 -1.64
C MET A 1 0.08 16.23 -0.94
N LYS A 2 1.25 15.84 -1.38
CA LYS A 2 1.92 14.65 -0.85
C LYS A 2 2.31 14.76 0.62
N LYS A 3 2.70 15.94 1.07
CA LYS A 3 2.97 16.16 2.50
C LYS A 3 1.74 15.91 3.36
N ALA A 4 0.56 16.26 2.86
CA ALA A 4 -0.69 15.99 3.57
C ALA A 4 -0.97 14.50 3.65
N VAL A 5 -0.63 13.73 2.59
CA VAL A 5 -0.78 12.28 2.58
C VAL A 5 0.12 11.64 3.65
N VAL A 6 1.38 12.09 3.74
CA VAL A 6 2.30 11.59 4.78
C VAL A 6 1.75 11.87 6.17
N LYS A 7 1.30 13.11 6.40
CA LYS A 7 0.70 13.49 7.69
C LYS A 7 -0.53 12.66 8.00
N LYS A 8 -1.38 12.43 7.02
CA LYS A 8 -2.59 11.64 7.18
C LYS A 8 -2.26 10.20 7.60
N VAL A 9 -1.29 9.59 6.93
CA VAL A 9 -0.86 8.22 7.26
C VAL A 9 -0.23 8.19 8.66
N ALA A 10 0.61 9.17 8.99
CA ALA A 10 1.23 9.26 10.31
C ALA A 10 0.20 9.52 11.41
N ALA A 11 -0.78 10.38 11.14
CA ALA A 11 -1.84 10.67 12.09
C ALA A 11 -2.69 9.42 12.37
N LYS A 12 -2.99 8.63 11.35
CA LYS A 12 -3.70 7.36 11.53
C LYS A 12 -2.92 6.42 12.44
N LYS A 13 -1.60 6.43 12.35
CA LYS A 13 -0.76 5.61 13.22
C LYS A 13 -1.01 5.91 14.69
N VAL A 14 -1.29 7.15 15.03
CA VAL A 14 -1.47 7.59 16.42
C VAL A 14 -2.93 7.59 16.83
N ALA A 15 -3.80 8.04 15.96
CA ALA A 15 -5.18 8.39 16.31
C ALA A 15 -6.17 7.25 16.13
N VAL A 16 -5.93 6.34 15.20
CA VAL A 16 -6.90 5.31 14.86
C VAL A 16 -6.52 3.98 15.48
N LYS A 17 -7.39 3.52 16.37
CA LYS A 17 -7.29 2.18 16.91
C LYS A 17 -8.30 1.32 16.14
N ARG A 18 -7.80 0.39 15.35
CA ARG A 18 -8.68 -0.55 14.64
C ARG A 18 -9.41 -1.42 15.65
N ALA A 19 -10.65 -1.72 15.32
CA ALA A 19 -11.38 -2.73 16.09
C ALA A 19 -10.63 -4.07 15.96
N ALA A 20 -10.53 -4.77 17.08
CA ALA A 20 -9.91 -6.09 17.05
C ALA A 20 -10.71 -6.99 16.12
N LYS A 21 -10.02 -7.63 15.20
CA LYS A 21 -10.67 -8.62 14.34
C LYS A 21 -10.91 -9.88 15.14
N PRO A 22 -12.12 -10.46 15.05
CA PRO A 22 -12.32 -11.76 15.66
C PRO A 22 -11.38 -12.78 15.03
N PRO A 23 -10.89 -13.74 15.80
CA PRO A 23 -10.07 -14.80 15.21
C PRO A 23 -10.89 -15.50 14.15
N VAL A 24 -10.39 -15.50 12.94
CA VAL A 24 -11.04 -16.16 11.82
C VAL A 24 -10.26 -17.43 11.54
N GLU A 25 -10.88 -18.54 11.79
CA GLU A 25 -10.29 -19.85 11.52
C GLU A 25 -10.61 -20.34 10.11
N ILE A 26 -10.88 -19.42 9.21
CA ILE A 26 -11.12 -19.78 7.83
C ILE A 26 -9.75 -19.94 7.16
N PRO A 27 -9.48 -21.08 6.53
CA PRO A 27 -8.26 -21.23 5.75
C PRO A 27 -8.27 -20.15 4.69
N VAL A 28 -7.45 -19.16 4.89
CA VAL A 28 -7.38 -18.07 3.95
C VAL A 28 -6.51 -18.54 2.80
N ALA A 29 -7.03 -18.43 1.60
CA ALA A 29 -6.27 -18.62 0.40
C ALA A 29 -5.06 -17.66 0.46
N LYS A 30 -4.84 -16.82 -0.48
CA LYS A 30 -3.72 -15.88 -0.45
C LYS A 30 -4.06 -14.64 0.36
N PRO A 31 -3.11 -14.09 1.15
CA PRO A 31 -3.28 -12.75 1.69
C PRO A 31 -3.42 -11.75 0.55
N MET A 32 -4.25 -10.72 0.77
CA MET A 32 -4.50 -9.73 -0.28
C MET A 32 -3.24 -8.98 -0.72
N TRP A 33 -2.26 -8.81 0.16
CA TRP A 33 -1.02 -8.15 -0.26
C TRP A 33 -0.30 -8.92 -1.37
N GLN A 34 -0.45 -10.25 -1.42
CA GLN A 34 0.13 -11.04 -2.51
C GLN A 34 -0.57 -10.74 -3.84
N GLU A 35 -1.87 -10.52 -3.82
CA GLU A 35 -2.60 -10.13 -5.03
C GLU A 35 -2.18 -8.74 -5.50
N VAL A 36 -1.93 -7.83 -4.57
CA VAL A 36 -1.41 -6.50 -4.90
C VAL A 36 -0.04 -6.60 -5.56
N VAL A 37 0.86 -7.42 -5.01
CA VAL A 37 2.18 -7.65 -5.59
C VAL A 37 2.07 -8.21 -6.99
N ALA A 38 1.20 -9.20 -7.19
CA ALA A 38 1.00 -9.81 -8.51
C ALA A 38 0.49 -8.78 -9.53
N ALA A 39 -0.44 -7.93 -9.12
CA ALA A 39 -0.95 -6.87 -9.99
C ALA A 39 0.14 -5.87 -10.36
N ALA A 40 0.95 -5.47 -9.39
CA ALA A 40 2.06 -4.55 -9.61
C ALA A 40 3.10 -5.15 -10.54
N GLU A 41 3.43 -6.41 -10.35
CA GLU A 41 4.38 -7.11 -11.21
C GLU A 41 3.89 -7.19 -12.65
N GLU A 42 2.60 -7.42 -12.84
CA GLU A 42 2.02 -7.49 -14.17
C GLU A 42 2.19 -6.19 -14.94
N LYS A 43 2.19 -5.06 -14.25
CA LYS A 43 2.44 -3.75 -14.86
C LYS A 43 3.88 -3.29 -14.70
N GLN A 44 4.78 -4.23 -14.42
CA GLN A 44 6.22 -4.01 -14.38
C GLN A 44 6.65 -2.97 -13.34
N ALA A 45 5.96 -2.91 -12.22
CA ALA A 45 6.39 -2.08 -11.10
C ALA A 45 7.77 -2.54 -10.62
N GLN A 46 8.58 -1.59 -10.19
CA GLN A 46 9.94 -1.83 -9.75
C GLN A 46 10.06 -1.76 -8.24
N ASN A 47 11.05 -2.47 -7.72
CA ASN A 47 11.45 -2.40 -6.31
C ASN A 47 10.27 -2.59 -5.36
N ILE A 48 9.49 -3.63 -5.60
CA ILE A 48 8.31 -3.93 -4.78
C ILE A 48 8.79 -4.42 -3.41
N ARG A 49 8.31 -3.75 -2.36
CA ARG A 49 8.56 -4.16 -0.98
C ARG A 49 7.25 -4.25 -0.22
N VAL A 50 7.16 -5.25 0.62
CA VAL A 50 6.03 -5.40 1.54
C VAL A 50 6.57 -5.30 2.96
N LEU A 51 5.99 -4.40 3.73
CA LEU A 51 6.35 -4.21 5.14
C LEU A 51 5.22 -4.76 6.00
N ASP A 52 5.56 -5.66 6.90
CA ASP A 52 4.64 -6.16 7.90
C ASP A 52 4.65 -5.21 9.10
N LEU A 53 3.55 -4.54 9.33
CA LEU A 53 3.41 -3.52 10.36
C LEU A 53 2.56 -3.99 11.53
N ARG A 54 2.19 -5.27 11.57
CA ARG A 54 1.24 -5.76 12.58
C ARG A 54 1.72 -5.59 14.02
N ASP A 55 3.03 -5.62 14.23
CA ASP A 55 3.60 -5.51 15.58
C ASP A 55 3.88 -4.06 15.99
N ILE A 56 3.80 -3.10 15.06
CA ILE A 56 4.20 -1.72 15.35
C ILE A 56 3.09 -0.70 15.19
N THR A 57 1.96 -1.08 14.60
CA THR A 57 0.81 -0.19 14.52
C THR A 57 -0.49 -0.98 14.48
N THR A 58 -1.58 -0.30 14.84
CA THR A 58 -2.91 -0.87 14.80
C THR A 58 -3.75 -0.36 13.64
N PHE A 59 -3.26 0.62 12.87
CA PHE A 59 -4.08 1.20 11.81
C PHE A 59 -4.06 0.41 10.49
N THR A 60 -3.01 -0.36 10.26
CA THR A 60 -2.93 -1.23 9.09
C THR A 60 -2.00 -2.40 9.38
N ASP A 61 -2.10 -3.47 8.60
CA ASP A 61 -1.24 -4.63 8.77
C ASP A 61 -0.03 -4.60 7.84
N TYR A 62 -0.19 -4.07 6.64
CA TYR A 62 0.87 -4.13 5.63
C TYR A 62 0.93 -2.85 4.81
N PHE A 63 2.14 -2.44 4.47
CA PHE A 63 2.38 -1.52 3.37
C PHE A 63 2.96 -2.30 2.19
N ILE A 64 2.44 -2.03 1.01
CA ILE A 64 3.03 -2.52 -0.23
C ILE A 64 3.56 -1.29 -0.96
N ILE A 65 4.87 -1.22 -1.15
CA ILE A 65 5.54 -0.05 -1.73
C ILE A 65 6.22 -0.47 -3.01
N CYS A 66 6.00 0.29 -4.06
CA CYS A 66 6.66 0.05 -5.35
C CYS A 66 6.82 1.37 -6.09
N ASN A 67 7.53 1.33 -7.19
CA ASN A 67 7.63 2.50 -8.05
C ASN A 67 7.56 2.13 -9.52
N GLY A 68 7.04 3.07 -10.31
CA GLY A 68 7.07 3.01 -11.75
C GLY A 68 8.08 4.00 -12.31
N THR A 69 8.28 3.96 -13.61
CA THR A 69 9.26 4.82 -14.28
C THR A 69 8.69 6.18 -14.68
N ASN A 70 7.37 6.32 -14.68
CA ASN A 70 6.70 7.57 -15.01
C ASN A 70 5.30 7.60 -14.43
N LEU A 71 4.65 8.76 -14.52
CA LEU A 71 3.33 8.98 -13.95
C LEU A 71 2.27 8.06 -14.56
N ARG A 72 2.34 7.87 -15.85
CA ARG A 72 1.37 7.02 -16.57
C ARG A 72 1.48 5.57 -16.14
N GLN A 73 2.71 5.07 -15.95
CA GLN A 73 2.90 3.72 -15.44
C GLN A 73 2.34 3.58 -14.03
N ASN A 74 2.57 4.59 -13.18
CA ASN A 74 2.03 4.57 -11.82
C ASN A 74 0.49 4.47 -11.84
N GLN A 75 -0.14 5.21 -12.74
CA GLN A 75 -1.60 5.13 -12.90
C GLN A 75 -2.02 3.75 -13.40
N ALA A 76 -1.27 3.16 -14.32
CA ALA A 76 -1.56 1.82 -14.82
C ALA A 76 -1.43 0.77 -13.71
N ILE A 77 -0.40 0.88 -12.86
CA ILE A 77 -0.24 0.01 -11.70
C ILE A 77 -1.45 0.14 -10.76
N SER A 78 -1.84 1.37 -10.45
CA SER A 78 -3.00 1.64 -9.60
C SER A 78 -4.28 1.02 -10.17
N ASN A 79 -4.50 1.19 -11.48
CA ASN A 79 -5.69 0.65 -12.15
C ASN A 79 -5.70 -0.88 -12.11
N GLU A 80 -4.55 -1.50 -12.29
CA GLU A 80 -4.45 -2.97 -12.26
C GLU A 80 -4.72 -3.51 -10.85
N VAL A 81 -4.14 -2.88 -9.84
CA VAL A 81 -4.39 -3.25 -8.44
C VAL A 81 -5.89 -3.15 -8.14
N GLU A 82 -6.49 -2.02 -8.48
CA GLU A 82 -7.91 -1.78 -8.21
C GLU A 82 -8.79 -2.80 -8.93
N SER A 83 -8.53 -3.03 -10.21
CA SER A 83 -9.30 -3.96 -11.02
C SER A 83 -9.20 -5.40 -10.50
N ARG A 84 -7.98 -5.82 -10.18
CA ARG A 84 -7.73 -7.17 -9.68
C ARG A 84 -8.40 -7.43 -8.34
N LEU A 85 -8.27 -6.47 -7.41
CA LEU A 85 -8.87 -6.61 -6.09
C LEU A 85 -10.38 -6.51 -6.12
N LYS A 86 -10.93 -5.72 -7.03
CA LYS A 86 -12.38 -5.62 -7.22
C LYS A 86 -12.98 -6.99 -7.57
N LYS A 87 -12.31 -7.75 -8.42
CA LYS A 87 -12.75 -9.10 -8.78
C LYS A 87 -12.74 -10.04 -7.58
N LEU A 88 -11.95 -9.73 -6.57
CA LEU A 88 -11.87 -10.51 -5.33
C LEU A 88 -12.77 -9.95 -4.23
N GLY A 89 -13.61 -8.97 -4.55
CA GLY A 89 -14.54 -8.39 -3.61
C GLY A 89 -13.98 -7.26 -2.75
N GLU A 90 -12.78 -6.76 -3.09
CA GLU A 90 -12.13 -5.72 -2.31
C GLU A 90 -12.18 -4.38 -3.03
N ARG A 91 -12.55 -3.34 -2.29
CA ARG A 91 -12.54 -1.97 -2.82
C ARG A 91 -11.76 -1.08 -1.86
N PRO A 92 -10.99 -0.11 -2.38
CA PRO A 92 -10.26 0.78 -1.49
C PRO A 92 -11.22 1.72 -0.77
N ASN A 93 -10.90 2.05 0.48
CA ASN A 93 -11.60 3.08 1.23
C ASN A 93 -11.35 4.46 0.63
N SER A 94 -10.15 4.66 0.11
CA SER A 94 -9.78 5.90 -0.56
C SER A 94 -8.61 5.67 -1.51
N ILE A 95 -8.55 6.51 -2.52
CA ILE A 95 -7.42 6.59 -3.46
C ILE A 95 -6.99 8.05 -3.49
N GLU A 96 -5.72 8.30 -3.24
CA GLU A 96 -5.19 9.67 -3.22
C GLU A 96 -4.01 9.79 -4.17
N GLY A 97 -3.89 10.94 -4.80
CA GLY A 97 -2.76 11.27 -5.66
C GLY A 97 -2.79 10.67 -7.06
N TYR A 98 -3.90 10.08 -7.47
CA TYR A 98 -4.00 9.42 -8.78
C TYR A 98 -3.71 10.38 -9.93
N ASP A 99 -4.32 11.57 -9.92
CA ASP A 99 -4.20 12.50 -11.04
C ASP A 99 -2.78 13.03 -11.19
N ASN A 100 -2.11 13.30 -10.08
CA ASN A 100 -0.73 13.75 -10.08
C ASN A 100 0.23 12.62 -10.46
N GLY A 101 0.00 11.42 -9.95
CA GLY A 101 0.75 10.22 -10.31
C GLY A 101 2.12 10.08 -9.65
N GLU A 102 2.61 11.08 -8.92
CA GLU A 102 3.92 10.99 -8.29
C GLU A 102 3.93 10.09 -7.06
N TRP A 103 2.82 10.06 -6.36
CA TRP A 103 2.60 9.18 -5.23
C TRP A 103 1.10 8.86 -5.18
N ILE A 104 0.76 7.64 -5.62
CA ILE A 104 -0.62 7.16 -5.56
C ILE A 104 -0.74 6.27 -4.35
N LEU A 105 -1.71 6.55 -3.51
CA LEU A 105 -1.99 5.79 -2.30
C LEU A 105 -3.37 5.16 -2.43
N LEU A 106 -3.42 3.82 -2.29
CA LEU A 106 -4.69 3.09 -2.23
C LEU A 106 -4.83 2.52 -0.83
N ASP A 107 -5.81 3.00 -0.10
CA ASP A 107 -6.05 2.60 1.29
C ASP A 107 -7.14 1.53 1.34
N TYR A 108 -6.75 0.30 1.63
CA TYR A 108 -7.69 -0.81 1.79
C TYR A 108 -7.97 -1.14 3.26
N GLY A 109 -7.46 -0.35 4.18
CA GLY A 109 -7.65 -0.57 5.61
C GLY A 109 -6.59 -1.50 6.19
N ASP A 110 -6.70 -2.78 5.92
CA ASP A 110 -5.73 -3.76 6.44
C ASP A 110 -4.39 -3.71 5.72
N TYR A 111 -4.37 -3.15 4.55
CA TYR A 111 -3.14 -2.94 3.79
C TYR A 111 -3.28 -1.65 3.00
N VAL A 112 -2.16 -0.98 2.78
CA VAL A 112 -2.09 0.28 2.04
C VAL A 112 -1.05 0.13 0.95
N VAL A 113 -1.43 0.49 -0.27
CA VAL A 113 -0.56 0.41 -1.43
C VAL A 113 0.00 1.79 -1.72
N HIS A 114 1.32 1.88 -1.85
CA HIS A 114 2.02 3.11 -2.17
C HIS A 114 2.76 2.94 -3.49
N ILE A 115 2.38 3.70 -4.48
CA ILE A 115 3.00 3.67 -5.81
C ILE A 115 3.66 5.01 -6.05
N PHE A 116 4.97 5.02 -6.21
CA PHE A 116 5.77 6.25 -6.33
C PHE A 116 6.44 6.35 -7.69
N THR A 117 6.83 7.55 -8.06
CA THR A 117 7.97 7.70 -8.96
C THR A 117 9.22 7.38 -8.14
N GLU A 118 10.31 7.01 -8.79
CA GLU A 118 11.57 6.74 -8.11
C GLU A 118 12.01 7.95 -7.28
N LYS A 119 11.89 9.14 -7.83
CA LYS A 119 12.25 10.38 -7.16
C LYS A 119 11.40 10.63 -5.91
N SER A 120 10.08 10.46 -6.02
CA SER A 120 9.18 10.67 -4.89
C SER A 120 9.40 9.64 -3.80
N ARG A 121 9.67 8.38 -4.17
CA ARG A 121 9.96 7.34 -3.20
C ARG A 121 11.19 7.70 -2.35
N ALA A 122 12.25 8.17 -2.99
CA ALA A 122 13.45 8.61 -2.29
C ALA A 122 13.19 9.84 -1.42
N TYR A 123 12.40 10.77 -1.94
CA TYR A 123 12.12 12.03 -1.23
C TYR A 123 11.30 11.82 0.03
N TYR A 124 10.21 11.08 -0.06
CA TYR A 124 9.32 10.85 1.10
C TYR A 124 9.84 9.77 2.04
N ASP A 125 10.57 8.81 1.52
CA ASP A 125 11.29 7.79 2.28
C ASP A 125 10.42 7.13 3.37
N LEU A 126 9.25 6.62 2.96
CA LEU A 126 8.33 5.93 3.89
C LEU A 126 8.98 4.73 4.56
N GLU A 127 9.86 4.07 3.86
CA GLU A 127 10.54 2.89 4.36
C GLU A 127 11.39 3.21 5.58
N ARG A 128 11.96 4.40 5.61
CA ARG A 128 12.71 4.87 6.78
C ARG A 128 11.78 5.21 7.94
N LEU A 129 10.66 5.85 7.65
CA LEU A 129 9.67 6.20 8.68
C LEU A 129 9.12 4.95 9.35
N TRP A 130 8.97 3.88 8.59
CA TRP A 130 8.42 2.61 9.05
C TRP A 130 9.47 1.50 9.13
N ARG A 131 10.72 1.86 9.38
CA ARG A 131 11.86 0.93 9.36
C ARG A 131 11.76 -0.19 10.39
N ASP A 132 10.97 0.01 11.44
CA ASP A 132 10.78 -1.02 12.46
C ASP A 132 9.85 -2.14 11.99
N GLY A 133 9.17 -1.95 10.87
CA GLY A 133 8.38 -3.00 10.24
C GLY A 133 9.27 -4.07 9.65
N LYS A 134 8.72 -5.28 9.59
CA LYS A 134 9.45 -6.42 9.03
C LYS A 134 9.29 -6.45 7.52
N THR A 135 10.39 -6.61 6.79
CA THR A 135 10.32 -6.82 5.34
C THR A 135 9.86 -8.24 5.07
N VAL A 136 8.78 -8.36 4.31
CA VAL A 136 8.26 -9.67 3.92
C VAL A 136 9.05 -10.17 2.71
N THR A 137 9.46 -11.43 2.75
CA THR A 137 10.14 -12.05 1.61
C THR A 137 9.10 -12.37 0.53
N LEU A 138 9.37 -11.91 -0.68
CA LEU A 138 8.48 -12.13 -1.82
C LEU A 138 8.90 -13.35 -2.63
#